data_91056a01544bdd329895bd5da997d9f1
#
_entry.id   91056a01544bdd329895bd5da997d9f1
#
_cell.length_a   1.000
_cell.length_b   1.000
_cell.length_c   1.000
_cell.angle_alpha   90.00
_cell.angle_beta   90.00
_cell.angle_gamma   90.00
#
_symmetry.space_group_name_H-M   'P 1'
#
loop_
_entity.id
_entity.type
_entity.pdbx_description
1 polymer ?
#
loop_
_entity_poly.entity_id
_entity_poly.type
_entity_poly.pdbx_seq_one_letter_code
_entity_poly.pdbx_strand_id
1 'polypeptide(L)'
;QVMNFSQKKQNLSIKISAVQGSFEGMSKHRSFVIKLPLTLAPEKVVINGESSDWTYDGHELCTEISTGSYAVDEEIIIQIRQSDYDLKQLSGKPGQFKEMTKFIKFLTRHNWDKSKYSNDLMVRVAQTGHRIDMDPSQGLAELTNFDNEWLDVLEMLNEASAENDLYKPYLELLKTAD
;
A
#
# COMPACT_ATOMS: atom_id res chain seq x y z
N GLN A 1 6.72 -12.25 -27.10
CA GLN A 1 7.05 -12.39 -25.68
C GLN A 1 5.75 -12.50 -24.88
N VAL A 2 5.67 -13.40 -23.92
CA VAL A 2 4.48 -13.64 -23.10
C VAL A 2 4.83 -13.37 -21.65
N MET A 3 3.92 -12.70 -20.93
CA MET A 3 4.01 -12.51 -19.48
C MET A 3 2.91 -13.33 -18.82
N ASN A 4 3.28 -14.21 -17.92
CA ASN A 4 2.37 -15.03 -17.13
C ASN A 4 2.42 -14.60 -15.68
N PHE A 5 1.27 -14.54 -15.04
CA PHE A 5 1.10 -14.18 -13.65
C PHE A 5 0.44 -15.33 -12.90
N SER A 6 0.95 -15.64 -11.73
CA SER A 6 0.33 -16.61 -10.84
C SER A 6 0.44 -16.15 -9.38
N GLN A 7 -0.63 -16.32 -8.63
CA GLN A 7 -0.66 -16.00 -7.21
C GLN A 7 -1.13 -17.22 -6.42
N LYS A 8 -0.41 -17.56 -5.36
CA LYS A 8 -0.78 -18.61 -4.43
C LYS A 8 -0.55 -18.11 -3.01
N LYS A 9 -1.65 -17.80 -2.32
CA LYS A 9 -1.62 -17.13 -1.00
C LYS A 9 -0.78 -15.84 -1.08
N GLN A 10 0.26 -15.72 -0.29
CA GLN A 10 1.18 -14.58 -0.22
C GLN A 10 2.29 -14.59 -1.28
N ASN A 11 2.42 -15.66 -2.04
CA ASN A 11 3.45 -15.77 -3.06
C ASN A 11 2.89 -15.40 -4.42
N LEU A 12 3.50 -14.41 -5.03
CA LEU A 12 3.23 -13.96 -6.37
C LEU A 12 4.41 -14.35 -7.26
N SER A 13 4.15 -14.90 -8.43
CA SER A 13 5.17 -15.20 -9.43
C SER A 13 4.80 -14.58 -10.75
N ILE A 14 5.74 -13.84 -11.32
CA ILE A 14 5.66 -13.25 -12.66
C ILE A 14 6.74 -13.89 -13.50
N LYS A 15 6.33 -14.48 -14.62
CA LYS A 15 7.23 -15.12 -15.58
C LYS A 15 7.17 -14.35 -16.88
N ILE A 16 8.32 -13.84 -17.33
CA ILE A 16 8.49 -13.16 -18.61
C ILE A 16 9.27 -14.12 -19.51
N SER A 17 8.61 -14.62 -20.53
CA SER A 17 9.21 -15.61 -21.45
C SER A 17 10.30 -15.00 -22.31
N ALA A 18 11.29 -15.79 -22.68
CA ALA A 18 12.25 -15.48 -23.72
C ALA A 18 11.53 -15.06 -25.02
N VAL A 19 12.15 -14.21 -25.78
CA VAL A 19 11.68 -13.85 -27.13
C VAL A 19 11.98 -14.99 -28.08
N GLN A 20 10.99 -15.35 -28.89
CA GLN A 20 11.17 -16.32 -29.98
C GLN A 20 11.32 -15.58 -31.29
N GLY A 21 12.37 -15.95 -32.06
CA GLY A 21 12.69 -15.32 -33.31
C GLY A 21 13.57 -14.07 -33.15
N SER A 22 14.05 -13.56 -34.28
CA SER A 22 14.89 -12.36 -34.35
C SER A 22 14.59 -11.58 -35.63
N PHE A 23 14.88 -10.30 -35.61
CA PHE A 23 14.81 -9.41 -36.76
C PHE A 23 15.99 -8.41 -36.72
N GLU A 24 16.32 -7.84 -37.86
CA GLU A 24 17.39 -6.85 -37.96
C GLU A 24 17.05 -5.61 -37.08
N GLY A 25 18.03 -5.17 -36.26
CA GLY A 25 17.84 -4.06 -35.32
C GLY A 25 17.17 -4.44 -34.02
N MET A 26 16.87 -5.70 -33.75
CA MET A 26 16.32 -6.15 -32.48
C MET A 26 17.31 -5.91 -31.33
N SER A 27 16.82 -5.30 -30.24
CA SER A 27 17.62 -5.12 -29.02
C SER A 27 18.03 -6.48 -28.47
N LYS A 28 19.28 -6.62 -28.04
CA LYS A 28 19.80 -7.84 -27.42
C LYS A 28 19.48 -7.95 -25.92
N HIS A 29 19.20 -6.81 -25.28
CA HIS A 29 18.91 -6.76 -23.85
C HIS A 29 17.65 -5.94 -23.61
N ARG A 30 16.94 -6.26 -22.53
CA ARG A 30 15.75 -5.54 -22.06
C ARG A 30 15.75 -5.45 -20.54
N SER A 31 15.18 -4.37 -20.04
CA SER A 31 14.86 -4.18 -18.63
C SER A 31 13.36 -3.94 -18.49
N PHE A 32 12.82 -4.30 -17.34
CA PHE A 32 11.42 -4.11 -17.03
C PHE A 32 11.28 -3.39 -15.69
N VAL A 33 10.29 -2.53 -15.61
CA VAL A 33 9.79 -1.97 -14.37
C VAL A 33 8.41 -2.57 -14.14
N ILE A 34 8.28 -3.36 -13.09
CA ILE A 34 7.04 -4.02 -12.71
C ILE A 34 6.39 -3.18 -11.62
N LYS A 35 5.18 -2.70 -11.88
CA LYS A 35 4.36 -1.97 -10.91
C LYS A 35 3.22 -2.86 -10.44
N LEU A 36 3.11 -3.02 -9.13
CA LEU A 36 2.06 -3.80 -8.48
C LEU A 36 1.18 -2.85 -7.67
N PRO A 37 0.11 -2.33 -8.27
CA PRO A 37 -0.82 -1.46 -7.55
C PRO A 37 -1.64 -2.27 -6.53
N LEU A 38 -2.16 -1.59 -5.51
CA LEU A 38 -2.98 -2.15 -4.44
C LEU A 38 -2.28 -3.30 -3.69
N THR A 39 -0.97 -3.16 -3.51
CA THR A 39 -0.19 -4.10 -2.69
C THR A 39 0.35 -3.41 -1.45
N LEU A 40 0.65 -4.20 -0.43
CA LEU A 40 1.52 -3.77 0.66
C LEU A 40 2.98 -4.02 0.28
N ALA A 41 3.90 -3.38 1.02
CA ALA A 41 5.32 -3.60 0.87
C ALA A 41 5.64 -5.10 0.97
N PRO A 42 6.36 -5.70 0.00
CA PRO A 42 6.69 -7.11 0.06
C PRO A 42 7.74 -7.39 1.14
N GLU A 43 7.75 -8.60 1.69
CA GLU A 43 8.83 -9.07 2.56
C GLU A 43 10.11 -9.35 1.78
N LYS A 44 9.94 -9.87 0.58
CA LYS A 44 11.07 -10.33 -0.24
C LYS A 44 10.71 -10.32 -1.71
N VAL A 45 11.66 -9.89 -2.54
CA VAL A 45 11.62 -10.02 -3.99
C VAL A 45 12.86 -10.79 -4.44
N VAL A 46 12.66 -11.75 -5.34
CA VAL A 46 13.71 -12.59 -5.92
C VAL A 46 13.53 -12.60 -7.43
N ILE A 47 14.60 -12.34 -8.19
CA ILE A 47 14.63 -12.41 -9.64
C ILE A 47 15.64 -13.46 -10.05
N ASN A 48 15.21 -14.49 -10.78
CA ASN A 48 16.02 -15.62 -11.22
C ASN A 48 16.84 -16.28 -10.08
N GLY A 49 16.27 -16.33 -8.87
CA GLY A 49 16.91 -16.93 -7.70
C GLY A 49 17.74 -15.97 -6.85
N GLU A 50 18.02 -14.76 -7.33
CA GLU A 50 18.78 -13.75 -6.60
C GLU A 50 17.88 -12.72 -5.93
N SER A 51 18.24 -12.22 -4.74
CA SER A 51 17.51 -11.16 -4.05
C SER A 51 17.60 -9.87 -4.85
N SER A 52 16.48 -9.19 -5.01
CA SER A 52 16.37 -7.95 -5.74
C SER A 52 15.83 -6.83 -4.86
N ASP A 53 16.28 -5.60 -5.13
CA ASP A 53 15.74 -4.39 -4.52
C ASP A 53 14.36 -4.06 -5.10
N TRP A 54 13.57 -3.37 -4.31
CA TRP A 54 12.26 -2.86 -4.67
C TRP A 54 12.00 -1.56 -3.93
N THR A 55 11.07 -0.77 -4.44
CA THR A 55 10.54 0.42 -3.76
C THR A 55 9.06 0.29 -3.50
N TYR A 56 8.57 0.96 -2.48
CA TYR A 56 7.16 0.95 -2.12
C TYR A 56 6.69 2.38 -1.87
N ASP A 57 5.63 2.74 -2.57
CA ASP A 57 4.91 3.98 -2.33
C ASP A 57 3.66 3.68 -1.49
N GLY A 58 3.69 4.08 -0.22
CA GLY A 58 2.58 3.84 0.71
C GLY A 58 1.35 4.70 0.44
N HIS A 59 1.50 5.83 -0.26
CA HIS A 59 0.37 6.68 -0.65
C HIS A 59 -0.36 6.11 -1.86
N GLU A 60 0.40 5.64 -2.86
CA GLU A 60 -0.15 5.01 -4.06
C GLU A 60 -0.43 3.52 -3.88
N LEU A 61 -0.05 2.93 -2.74
CA LEU A 61 -0.14 1.49 -2.46
C LEU A 61 0.49 0.67 -3.59
N CYS A 62 1.65 1.08 -4.04
CA CYS A 62 2.29 0.52 -5.21
C CYS A 62 3.70 0.04 -4.90
N THR A 63 3.96 -1.25 -5.16
CA THR A 63 5.32 -1.80 -5.18
C THR A 63 5.89 -1.68 -6.58
N GLU A 64 7.11 -1.17 -6.70
CA GLU A 64 7.85 -1.09 -7.96
C GLU A 64 9.13 -1.93 -7.88
N ILE A 65 9.33 -2.79 -8.87
CA ILE A 65 10.46 -3.72 -8.97
C ILE A 65 11.16 -3.48 -10.31
N SER A 66 12.45 -3.17 -10.29
CA SER A 66 13.27 -3.07 -11.49
C SER A 66 14.03 -4.38 -11.71
N THR A 67 13.90 -4.98 -12.88
CA THR A 67 14.57 -6.26 -13.17
C THR A 67 16.06 -6.13 -13.44
N GLY A 68 16.55 -4.93 -13.75
CA GLY A 68 17.87 -4.80 -14.38
C GLY A 68 17.83 -5.23 -15.85
N SER A 69 19.00 -5.47 -16.44
CA SER A 69 19.18 -5.78 -17.87
C SER A 69 19.39 -7.28 -18.07
N TYR A 70 18.50 -7.91 -18.84
CA TYR A 70 18.56 -9.33 -19.21
C TYR A 70 18.63 -9.49 -20.73
N ALA A 71 19.25 -10.55 -21.20
CA ALA A 71 19.23 -10.91 -22.62
C ALA A 71 17.79 -11.24 -23.06
N VAL A 72 17.43 -10.88 -24.29
CA VAL A 72 16.04 -11.05 -24.77
C VAL A 72 15.63 -12.51 -24.95
N ASP A 73 16.60 -13.41 -25.07
CA ASP A 73 16.44 -14.87 -25.16
C ASP A 73 16.50 -15.56 -23.79
N GLU A 74 16.65 -14.80 -22.71
CA GLU A 74 16.53 -15.32 -21.36
C GLU A 74 15.11 -15.17 -20.81
N GLU A 75 14.72 -16.15 -19.99
CA GLU A 75 13.50 -16.10 -19.20
C GLU A 75 13.76 -15.35 -17.90
N ILE A 76 12.81 -14.49 -17.49
CA ILE A 76 12.87 -13.78 -16.21
C ILE A 76 11.75 -14.31 -15.33
N ILE A 77 12.10 -14.81 -14.15
CA ILE A 77 11.17 -15.26 -13.12
C ILE A 77 11.29 -14.35 -11.92
N ILE A 78 10.24 -13.60 -11.64
CA ILE A 78 10.15 -12.71 -10.49
C ILE A 78 9.26 -13.38 -9.46
N GLN A 79 9.78 -13.65 -8.28
CA GLN A 79 9.07 -14.21 -7.15
C GLN A 79 8.98 -13.16 -6.04
N ILE A 80 7.75 -12.88 -5.62
CA ILE A 80 7.46 -11.84 -4.64
C ILE A 80 6.73 -12.54 -3.48
N ARG A 81 7.31 -12.44 -2.29
CA ARG A 81 6.63 -12.81 -1.07
C ARG A 81 6.03 -11.54 -0.48
N GLN A 82 4.72 -11.47 -0.51
CA GLN A 82 3.98 -10.40 0.16
C GLN A 82 4.09 -10.61 1.68
N SER A 83 4.17 -9.51 2.41
CA SER A 83 4.13 -9.55 3.86
C SER A 83 2.84 -10.26 4.30
N ASP A 84 2.94 -11.08 5.33
CA ASP A 84 1.77 -11.41 6.11
C ASP A 84 1.19 -10.06 6.54
N TYR A 85 -0.10 -9.86 6.29
CA TYR A 85 -0.78 -8.64 6.75
C TYR A 85 -0.62 -8.52 8.27
N ASP A 86 0.58 -8.20 8.74
CA ASP A 86 0.73 -7.73 10.10
C ASP A 86 0.11 -6.33 10.14
N LEU A 87 -1.20 -6.34 10.31
CA LEU A 87 -2.05 -5.16 10.41
C LEU A 87 -1.61 -4.22 11.54
N LYS A 88 -0.62 -4.62 12.34
CA LYS A 88 -0.06 -3.82 13.42
C LYS A 88 1.00 -2.82 12.93
N GLN A 89 1.59 -3.06 11.76
CA GLN A 89 2.73 -2.27 11.24
C GLN A 89 2.48 -1.71 9.83
N LEU A 90 1.24 -1.42 9.48
CA LEU A 90 0.95 -0.74 8.23
C LEU A 90 1.52 0.68 8.27
N SER A 91 2.32 1.03 7.26
CA SER A 91 2.79 2.39 7.00
C SER A 91 2.05 3.01 5.80
N GLY A 92 2.24 4.29 5.60
CA GLY A 92 1.61 5.04 4.52
C GLY A 92 0.09 5.17 4.70
N LYS A 93 -0.62 5.44 3.63
CA LYS A 93 -2.08 5.69 3.62
C LYS A 93 -2.89 4.63 4.40
N PRO A 94 -2.64 3.31 4.27
CA PRO A 94 -3.36 2.29 5.05
C PRO A 94 -3.12 2.42 6.55
N GLY A 95 -1.89 2.67 6.96
CA GLY A 95 -1.54 2.88 8.37
C GLY A 95 -2.23 4.11 8.94
N GLN A 96 -2.18 5.22 8.23
CA GLN A 96 -2.83 6.47 8.62
C GLN A 96 -4.34 6.30 8.78
N PHE A 97 -5.03 5.61 7.85
CA PHE A 97 -6.46 5.32 7.98
C PHE A 97 -6.80 4.49 9.22
N LYS A 98 -5.97 3.51 9.57
CA LYS A 98 -6.14 2.72 10.80
C LYS A 98 -5.98 3.59 12.05
N GLU A 99 -4.94 4.42 12.11
CA GLU A 99 -4.70 5.29 13.26
C GLU A 99 -5.78 6.38 13.37
N MET A 100 -6.19 7.01 12.26
CA MET A 100 -7.34 7.92 12.23
C MET A 100 -8.61 7.23 12.76
N THR A 101 -8.86 5.98 12.36
CA THR A 101 -10.02 5.21 12.84
C THR A 101 -10.01 5.02 14.35
N LYS A 102 -8.86 4.70 14.94
CA LYS A 102 -8.70 4.57 16.39
C LYS A 102 -8.96 5.90 17.08
N PHE A 103 -8.40 6.98 16.54
CA PHE A 103 -8.58 8.32 17.10
C PHE A 103 -10.04 8.78 17.01
N ILE A 104 -10.71 8.63 15.87
CA ILE A 104 -12.14 8.94 15.70
C ILE A 104 -13.00 8.14 16.69
N LYS A 105 -12.74 6.84 16.86
CA LYS A 105 -13.43 6.01 17.84
C LYS A 105 -13.22 6.48 19.27
N PHE A 106 -12.01 6.93 19.60
CA PHE A 106 -11.70 7.49 20.91
C PHE A 106 -12.50 8.78 21.16
N LEU A 107 -12.45 9.74 20.23
CA LEU A 107 -13.19 10.99 20.29
C LEU A 107 -14.70 10.75 20.47
N THR A 108 -15.27 9.84 19.71
CA THR A 108 -16.69 9.49 19.76
C THR A 108 -17.10 8.96 21.14
N ARG A 109 -16.22 8.22 21.84
CA ARG A 109 -16.49 7.66 23.16
C ARG A 109 -16.38 8.69 24.30
N HIS A 110 -15.61 9.76 24.10
CA HIS A 110 -15.30 10.75 25.14
C HIS A 110 -16.10 12.04 25.00
N ASN A 111 -17.33 11.96 24.49
CA ASN A 111 -18.27 13.10 24.36
C ASN A 111 -17.70 14.28 23.57
N TRP A 112 -16.89 13.99 22.58
CA TRP A 112 -16.44 14.99 21.64
C TRP A 112 -17.64 15.67 20.95
N ASP A 113 -17.54 16.95 20.70
CA ASP A 113 -18.61 17.70 20.03
C ASP A 113 -18.81 17.22 18.60
N LYS A 114 -19.77 16.30 18.45
CA LYS A 114 -20.10 15.70 17.17
C LYS A 114 -20.56 16.73 16.13
N SER A 115 -21.11 17.86 16.58
CA SER A 115 -21.62 18.90 15.67
C SER A 115 -20.50 19.61 14.91
N LYS A 116 -19.34 19.72 15.56
CA LYS A 116 -18.16 20.39 14.98
C LYS A 116 -17.36 19.50 14.01
N TYR A 117 -17.29 18.20 14.30
CA TYR A 117 -16.32 17.31 13.64
C TYR A 117 -16.93 16.05 13.00
N SER A 118 -18.20 15.75 13.21
CA SER A 118 -18.86 14.62 12.57
C SER A 118 -19.36 15.03 11.19
N ASN A 119 -18.67 14.56 10.16
CA ASN A 119 -19.10 14.69 8.78
C ASN A 119 -19.02 13.33 8.07
N ASP A 120 -19.63 13.25 6.89
CA ASP A 120 -19.66 12.00 6.12
C ASP A 120 -18.27 11.50 5.74
N LEU A 121 -17.31 12.40 5.53
CA LEU A 121 -15.93 12.06 5.20
C LEU A 121 -15.23 11.35 6.37
N MET A 122 -15.37 11.84 7.61
CA MET A 122 -14.84 11.17 8.80
C MET A 122 -15.44 9.78 8.98
N VAL A 123 -16.75 9.64 8.73
CA VAL A 123 -17.42 8.34 8.80
C VAL A 123 -16.86 7.39 7.76
N ARG A 124 -16.68 7.83 6.52
CA ARG A 124 -16.08 7.03 5.44
C ARG A 124 -14.65 6.61 5.79
N VAL A 125 -13.80 7.53 6.25
CA VAL A 125 -12.43 7.24 6.69
C VAL A 125 -12.42 6.19 7.80
N ALA A 126 -13.27 6.36 8.84
CA ALA A 126 -13.34 5.41 9.93
C ALA A 126 -13.87 4.02 9.51
N GLN A 127 -14.81 3.96 8.58
CA GLN A 127 -15.33 2.71 8.03
C GLN A 127 -14.28 1.99 7.20
N THR A 128 -13.56 2.70 6.34
CA THR A 128 -12.51 2.13 5.50
C THR A 128 -11.34 1.63 6.34
N GLY A 129 -10.85 2.41 7.33
CA GLY A 129 -9.82 1.94 8.23
C GLY A 129 -10.24 0.73 9.09
N HIS A 130 -11.53 0.63 9.47
CA HIS A 130 -12.05 -0.57 10.10
C HIS A 130 -12.11 -1.75 9.12
N ARG A 131 -12.42 -1.51 7.85
CA ARG A 131 -12.47 -2.55 6.82
C ARG A 131 -11.11 -3.11 6.49
N ILE A 132 -10.06 -2.28 6.52
CA ILE A 132 -8.66 -2.75 6.40
C ILE A 132 -8.35 -3.82 7.46
N ASP A 133 -8.88 -3.68 8.69
CA ASP A 133 -8.67 -4.66 9.76
C ASP A 133 -9.48 -5.96 9.53
N MET A 134 -10.68 -5.88 8.94
CA MET A 134 -11.60 -7.02 8.80
C MET A 134 -11.44 -7.75 7.47
N ASP A 135 -11.23 -7.02 6.39
CA ASP A 135 -11.02 -7.52 5.02
C ASP A 135 -10.01 -6.61 4.33
N PRO A 136 -8.69 -6.90 4.49
CA PRO A 136 -7.62 -6.06 3.97
C PRO A 136 -7.72 -5.80 2.47
N SER A 137 -8.11 -6.79 1.68
CA SER A 137 -8.19 -6.65 0.22
C SER A 137 -9.25 -5.63 -0.19
N GLN A 138 -10.42 -5.68 0.43
CA GLN A 138 -11.49 -4.74 0.19
C GLN A 138 -11.17 -3.36 0.77
N GLY A 139 -10.60 -3.31 1.98
CA GLY A 139 -10.20 -2.06 2.63
C GLY A 139 -9.15 -1.31 1.82
N LEU A 140 -8.13 -2.00 1.31
CA LEU A 140 -7.10 -1.40 0.45
C LEU A 140 -7.69 -0.89 -0.88
N ALA A 141 -8.60 -1.64 -1.50
CA ALA A 141 -9.29 -1.19 -2.70
C ALA A 141 -10.14 0.07 -2.47
N GLU A 142 -10.75 0.21 -1.29
CA GLU A 142 -11.52 1.41 -0.93
C GLU A 142 -10.65 2.64 -0.75
N LEU A 143 -9.38 2.50 -0.36
CA LEU A 143 -8.47 3.65 -0.22
C LEU A 143 -8.27 4.41 -1.52
N THR A 144 -8.41 3.75 -2.67
CA THR A 144 -8.31 4.39 -3.98
C THR A 144 -9.47 5.34 -4.30
N ASN A 145 -10.59 5.24 -3.55
CA ASN A 145 -11.73 6.14 -3.69
C ASN A 145 -11.56 7.45 -2.90
N PHE A 146 -10.44 7.57 -2.19
CA PHE A 146 -10.07 8.80 -1.50
C PHE A 146 -8.89 9.44 -2.25
N ASP A 147 -9.13 10.45 -3.05
CA ASP A 147 -8.06 11.27 -3.62
C ASP A 147 -7.24 11.89 -2.48
N ASN A 148 -7.21 13.21 -2.34
CA ASN A 148 -6.56 13.88 -1.20
C ASN A 148 -7.56 14.36 -0.12
N GLU A 149 -8.86 14.12 -0.28
CA GLU A 149 -9.89 14.60 0.65
C GLU A 149 -9.75 14.05 2.08
N TRP A 150 -9.11 12.89 2.25
CA TRP A 150 -8.84 12.32 3.57
C TRP A 150 -7.84 13.15 4.40
N LEU A 151 -7.03 14.00 3.76
CA LEU A 151 -6.12 14.92 4.43
C LEU A 151 -6.90 15.96 5.26
N ASP A 152 -8.10 16.34 4.83
CA ASP A 152 -8.98 17.23 5.59
C ASP A 152 -9.36 16.60 6.93
N VAL A 153 -9.56 15.27 6.96
CA VAL A 153 -9.81 14.54 8.23
C VAL A 153 -8.57 14.56 9.12
N LEU A 154 -7.38 14.39 8.54
CA LEU A 154 -6.14 14.47 9.28
C LEU A 154 -5.95 15.86 9.91
N GLU A 155 -6.24 16.94 9.18
CA GLU A 155 -6.19 18.31 9.68
C GLU A 155 -7.18 18.52 10.82
N MET A 156 -8.44 18.08 10.67
CA MET A 156 -9.46 18.14 11.71
C MET A 156 -9.05 17.39 12.99
N LEU A 157 -8.41 16.24 12.87
CA LEU A 157 -7.90 15.48 14.02
C LEU A 157 -6.70 16.18 14.68
N ASN A 158 -5.85 16.86 13.92
CA ASN A 158 -4.78 17.70 14.45
C ASN A 158 -5.33 18.88 15.25
N GLU A 159 -6.34 19.58 14.73
CA GLU A 159 -7.02 20.66 15.45
C GLU A 159 -7.65 20.17 16.76
N ALA A 160 -8.38 19.06 16.70
CA ALA A 160 -8.98 18.45 17.90
C ALA A 160 -7.93 18.09 18.96
N SER A 161 -6.75 17.63 18.54
CA SER A 161 -5.66 17.27 19.46
C SER A 161 -5.01 18.49 20.12
N ALA A 162 -5.03 19.65 19.47
CA ALA A 162 -4.52 20.89 20.03
C ALA A 162 -5.40 21.41 21.19
N GLU A 163 -6.68 21.04 21.19
CA GLU A 163 -7.64 21.44 22.21
C GLU A 163 -7.49 20.62 23.53
N ASN A 164 -6.89 19.42 23.49
CA ASN A 164 -6.81 18.54 24.64
C ASN A 164 -5.59 17.63 24.63
N ASP A 165 -4.78 17.71 25.68
CA ASP A 165 -3.55 16.89 25.85
C ASP A 165 -3.80 15.38 25.82
N LEU A 166 -5.01 14.90 26.16
CA LEU A 166 -5.38 13.50 26.08
C LEU A 166 -5.32 12.93 24.65
N TYR A 167 -5.31 13.79 23.63
CA TYR A 167 -5.31 13.38 22.22
C TYR A 167 -3.90 13.27 21.63
N LYS A 168 -2.89 13.84 22.29
CA LYS A 168 -1.50 13.82 21.82
C LYS A 168 -0.96 12.43 21.48
N PRO A 169 -1.20 11.37 22.27
CA PRO A 169 -0.71 10.04 21.94
C PRO A 169 -1.24 9.51 20.59
N TYR A 170 -2.48 9.84 20.24
CA TYR A 170 -3.06 9.43 18.95
C TYR A 170 -2.45 10.18 17.78
N LEU A 171 -2.14 11.47 17.98
CA LEU A 171 -1.46 12.28 16.99
C LEU A 171 -0.04 11.78 16.69
N GLU A 172 0.70 11.37 17.71
CA GLU A 172 2.04 10.79 17.52
C GLU A 172 1.97 9.46 16.74
N LEU A 173 0.95 8.63 16.98
CA LEU A 173 0.74 7.40 16.21
C LEU A 173 0.43 7.70 14.74
N LEU A 174 -0.36 8.73 14.45
CA LEU A 174 -0.62 9.16 13.08
C LEU A 174 0.64 9.59 12.34
N LYS A 175 1.54 10.31 13.00
CA LYS A 175 2.82 10.75 12.42
C LYS A 175 3.78 9.58 12.18
N THR A 176 3.74 8.54 13.01
CA THR A 176 4.60 7.36 12.86
C THR A 176 4.08 6.37 11.83
N ALA A 177 2.83 6.51 11.40
CA ALA A 177 2.21 5.69 10.36
C ALA A 177 2.46 6.22 8.94
N ASP A 178 3.15 7.35 8.81
CA ASP A 178 3.48 7.98 7.52
C ASP A 178 4.60 7.26 6.76
#